data_30e587e1476bcb66285a8d92e3d3640a
#
_entry.id   30e587e1476bcb66285a8d92e3d3640a
#
_cell.length_a   1.000
_cell.length_b   1.000
_cell.length_c   1.000
_cell.angle_alpha   90.00
_cell.angle_beta   90.00
_cell.angle_gamma   90.00
#
_symmetry.space_group_name_H-M   'P 1'
#
loop_
_entity.id
_entity.type
_entity.pdbx_description
1 polymer ?
#
loop_
_entity_poly.entity_id
_entity_poly.type
_entity_poly.pdbx_seq_one_letter_code
_entity_poly.pdbx_strand_id
1 'polypeptide(L)'
;MKMRFLFLLLAFSVQLTAQETRPPYWNDIQAFKKQDSTAFPGTGKILFVGSSSFTKWKDVQEYFPNHPIVNRGFGGSTLLDVTRYESDVIFPYQPKQVVIYCGENDIANDSSVTGKIVFERFKHLFTDIRSKLPRVPVVYISMKPSPSRWHMRSRVTEGNNRIKKFLKKKRNTVFVSVWKDMLGADGEPAKELFVEDRLHMNANGYAIWQRLLEPYLLK
;
A
#
# COMPACT_ATOMS: atom_id res chain seq x y z
N MET A 1 -47.56 -49.56 45.16
CA MET A 1 -47.67 -48.61 44.02
C MET A 1 -46.36 -47.81 43.98
N LYS A 2 -45.43 -48.16 43.09
CA LYS A 2 -44.10 -47.53 43.00
C LYS A 2 -44.14 -46.51 41.86
N MET A 3 -44.06 -45.23 42.20
CA MET A 3 -44.06 -44.08 41.26
C MET A 3 -42.62 -43.92 40.73
N ARG A 4 -42.42 -44.14 39.42
CA ARG A 4 -41.16 -43.89 38.74
C ARG A 4 -41.15 -42.42 38.24
N PHE A 5 -40.26 -41.58 38.81
CA PHE A 5 -39.98 -40.27 38.28
C PHE A 5 -39.01 -40.41 37.11
N LEU A 6 -39.48 -39.94 35.92
CA LEU A 6 -38.68 -39.85 34.72
C LEU A 6 -38.05 -38.45 34.68
N PHE A 7 -36.74 -38.34 34.90
CA PHE A 7 -35.99 -37.09 34.72
C PHE A 7 -35.66 -36.93 33.22
N LEU A 8 -36.29 -35.93 32.57
CA LEU A 8 -35.95 -35.49 31.24
C LEU A 8 -34.74 -34.54 31.35
N LEU A 9 -33.56 -34.98 30.92
CA LEU A 9 -32.39 -34.14 30.75
C LEU A 9 -32.54 -33.39 29.41
N LEU A 10 -32.87 -32.07 29.48
CA LEU A 10 -32.76 -31.16 28.34
C LEU A 10 -31.27 -30.82 28.12
N ALA A 11 -30.68 -31.40 27.07
CA ALA A 11 -29.36 -31.00 26.61
C ALA A 11 -29.47 -29.67 25.82
N PHE A 12 -29.05 -28.58 26.45
CA PHE A 12 -28.86 -27.30 25.78
C PHE A 12 -27.55 -27.36 24.96
N SER A 13 -27.66 -27.54 23.66
CA SER A 13 -26.52 -27.37 22.75
C SER A 13 -26.25 -25.88 22.54
N VAL A 14 -25.22 -25.36 23.22
CA VAL A 14 -24.69 -24.03 22.94
C VAL A 14 -23.93 -24.12 21.63
N GLN A 15 -24.51 -23.65 20.53
CA GLN A 15 -23.77 -23.43 19.31
C GLN A 15 -22.88 -22.21 19.50
N LEU A 16 -21.58 -22.44 19.76
CA LEU A 16 -20.55 -21.41 19.61
C LEU A 16 -20.42 -21.09 18.13
N THR A 17 -21.06 -20.01 17.68
CA THR A 17 -20.73 -19.40 16.40
C THR A 17 -19.35 -18.78 16.55
N ALA A 18 -18.32 -19.44 16.03
CA ALA A 18 -17.02 -18.85 15.86
C ALA A 18 -17.18 -17.63 14.93
N GLN A 19 -17.08 -16.44 15.49
CA GLN A 19 -17.08 -15.21 14.72
C GLN A 19 -15.78 -15.22 13.89
N GLU A 20 -15.87 -15.48 12.58
CA GLU A 20 -14.73 -15.39 11.69
C GLU A 20 -14.13 -13.98 11.80
N THR A 21 -12.98 -13.88 12.41
CA THR A 21 -12.22 -12.62 12.51
C THR A 21 -11.72 -12.29 11.11
N ARG A 22 -12.38 -11.32 10.46
CA ARG A 22 -11.97 -10.85 9.12
C ARG A 22 -10.56 -10.26 9.21
N PRO A 23 -9.68 -10.58 8.27
CA PRO A 23 -8.34 -10.00 8.26
C PRO A 23 -8.40 -8.48 8.08
N PRO A 24 -7.37 -7.73 8.53
CA PRO A 24 -7.29 -6.28 8.33
C PRO A 24 -7.55 -5.89 6.89
N TYR A 25 -8.20 -4.74 6.66
CA TYR A 25 -8.54 -4.19 5.33
C TYR A 25 -9.50 -5.03 4.48
N TRP A 26 -10.11 -6.07 5.03
CA TRP A 26 -11.08 -6.89 4.30
C TRP A 26 -12.16 -6.05 3.60
N ASN A 27 -12.70 -5.05 4.30
CA ASN A 27 -13.77 -4.21 3.75
C ASN A 27 -13.29 -3.36 2.56
N ASP A 28 -12.06 -2.82 2.60
CA ASP A 28 -11.48 -2.08 1.48
C ASP A 28 -11.34 -2.98 0.25
N ILE A 29 -10.87 -4.21 0.45
CA ILE A 29 -10.71 -5.19 -0.63
C ILE A 29 -12.07 -5.61 -1.19
N GLN A 30 -13.08 -5.86 -0.34
CA GLN A 30 -14.43 -6.16 -0.82
C GLN A 30 -15.05 -4.98 -1.59
N ALA A 31 -14.75 -3.74 -1.20
CA ALA A 31 -15.17 -2.55 -1.94
C ALA A 31 -14.56 -2.51 -3.35
N PHE A 32 -13.26 -2.83 -3.49
CA PHE A 32 -12.63 -2.96 -4.81
C PHE A 32 -13.28 -4.07 -5.65
N LYS A 33 -13.49 -5.25 -5.07
CA LYS A 33 -14.14 -6.38 -5.77
C LYS A 33 -15.56 -6.04 -6.24
N LYS A 34 -16.33 -5.35 -5.38
CA LYS A 34 -17.67 -4.87 -5.74
C LYS A 34 -17.62 -3.84 -6.86
N GLN A 35 -16.71 -2.89 -6.80
CA GLN A 35 -16.51 -1.91 -7.87
C GLN A 35 -16.16 -2.61 -9.19
N ASP A 36 -15.23 -3.54 -9.15
CA ASP A 36 -14.77 -4.28 -10.33
C ASP A 36 -15.86 -5.20 -10.90
N SER A 37 -16.72 -5.77 -10.08
CA SER A 37 -17.86 -6.58 -10.55
C SER A 37 -18.90 -5.74 -11.32
N THR A 38 -18.96 -4.43 -11.04
CA THR A 38 -19.88 -3.50 -11.72
C THR A 38 -19.21 -2.85 -12.93
N ALA A 39 -17.95 -2.44 -12.78
CA ALA A 39 -17.19 -1.71 -13.79
C ALA A 39 -15.71 -2.05 -13.68
N PHE A 40 -15.31 -3.19 -14.25
CA PHE A 40 -13.89 -3.57 -14.25
C PHE A 40 -13.07 -2.56 -15.06
N PRO A 41 -11.99 -2.01 -14.49
CA PRO A 41 -11.21 -0.97 -15.16
C PRO A 41 -10.43 -1.46 -16.39
N GLY A 42 -10.39 -2.77 -16.63
CA GLY A 42 -9.64 -3.40 -17.70
C GLY A 42 -8.19 -3.71 -17.31
N THR A 43 -7.52 -4.50 -18.16
CA THR A 43 -6.12 -4.90 -18.02
C THR A 43 -5.16 -3.96 -18.74
N GLY A 44 -3.84 -4.13 -18.55
CA GLY A 44 -2.81 -3.43 -19.31
C GLY A 44 -2.67 -1.94 -18.97
N LYS A 45 -3.21 -1.47 -17.85
CA LYS A 45 -3.05 -0.11 -17.35
C LYS A 45 -1.88 0.00 -16.37
N ILE A 46 -1.53 1.20 -15.96
CA ILE A 46 -0.59 1.45 -14.88
C ILE A 46 -1.32 1.25 -13.57
N LEU A 47 -0.82 0.36 -12.72
CA LEU A 47 -1.43 0.07 -11.42
C LEU A 47 -0.68 0.80 -10.32
N PHE A 48 -1.39 1.63 -9.57
CA PHE A 48 -0.93 2.23 -8.32
C PHE A 48 -1.41 1.37 -7.16
N VAL A 49 -0.49 0.81 -6.37
CA VAL A 49 -0.79 -0.05 -5.23
C VAL A 49 0.02 0.36 -4.00
N GLY A 50 -0.61 0.30 -2.84
CA GLY A 50 0.01 0.66 -1.56
C GLY A 50 -0.96 1.33 -0.61
N SER A 51 -0.49 2.33 0.14
CA SER A 51 -1.20 2.84 1.30
C SER A 51 -1.91 4.18 1.07
N SER A 52 -2.19 4.88 2.16
CA SER A 52 -3.09 6.05 2.21
C SER A 52 -2.74 7.20 1.28
N SER A 53 -1.47 7.39 0.93
CA SER A 53 -1.11 8.44 -0.04
C SER A 53 -1.71 8.18 -1.42
N PHE A 54 -1.91 6.90 -1.80
CA PHE A 54 -2.64 6.59 -3.01
C PHE A 54 -4.15 6.61 -2.80
N THR A 55 -4.65 6.08 -1.67
CA THR A 55 -6.09 6.15 -1.35
C THR A 55 -6.62 7.59 -1.37
N LYS A 56 -5.81 8.53 -0.88
CA LYS A 56 -6.19 9.95 -0.83
C LYS A 56 -5.94 10.72 -2.13
N TRP A 57 -5.21 10.16 -3.08
CA TRP A 57 -5.02 10.72 -4.42
C TRP A 57 -6.18 10.31 -5.34
N LYS A 58 -7.38 10.80 -5.04
CA LYS A 58 -8.62 10.41 -5.72
C LYS A 58 -8.65 10.83 -7.18
N ASP A 59 -8.07 11.98 -7.47
CA ASP A 59 -7.98 12.65 -8.76
C ASP A 59 -6.65 12.32 -9.50
N VAL A 60 -5.98 11.23 -9.14
CA VAL A 60 -4.68 10.85 -9.71
C VAL A 60 -4.69 10.80 -11.25
N GLN A 61 -5.81 10.43 -11.86
CA GLN A 61 -5.95 10.40 -13.32
C GLN A 61 -5.86 11.80 -13.94
N GLU A 62 -6.30 12.85 -13.23
CA GLU A 62 -6.22 14.24 -13.69
C GLU A 62 -4.78 14.75 -13.68
N TYR A 63 -3.96 14.29 -12.74
CA TYR A 63 -2.52 14.58 -12.71
C TYR A 63 -1.77 13.92 -13.89
N PHE A 64 -2.27 12.79 -14.40
CA PHE A 64 -1.61 12.02 -15.45
C PHE A 64 -2.56 11.69 -16.60
N PRO A 65 -3.07 12.71 -17.33
CA PRO A 65 -4.13 12.52 -18.33
C PRO A 65 -3.74 11.59 -19.49
N ASN A 66 -2.45 11.50 -19.79
CA ASN A 66 -1.93 10.67 -20.87
C ASN A 66 -1.54 9.23 -20.44
N HIS A 67 -1.77 8.88 -19.18
CA HIS A 67 -1.36 7.61 -18.60
C HIS A 67 -2.59 6.93 -17.98
N PRO A 68 -3.10 5.83 -18.58
CA PRO A 68 -4.27 5.14 -18.00
C PRO A 68 -3.91 4.47 -16.68
N ILE A 69 -4.46 4.98 -15.58
CA ILE A 69 -4.14 4.55 -14.21
C ILE A 69 -5.31 3.80 -13.59
N VAL A 70 -4.99 2.74 -12.87
CA VAL A 70 -5.88 2.07 -11.90
C VAL A 70 -5.27 2.25 -10.52
N ASN A 71 -6.01 2.88 -9.61
CA ASN A 71 -5.57 3.07 -8.23
C ASN A 71 -6.23 2.02 -7.32
N ARG A 72 -5.39 1.21 -6.67
CA ARG A 72 -5.78 0.18 -5.68
C ARG A 72 -5.00 0.37 -4.38
N GLY A 73 -4.76 1.64 -4.01
CA GLY A 73 -4.26 1.99 -2.69
C GLY A 73 -5.35 1.83 -1.62
N PHE A 74 -5.01 1.23 -0.49
CA PHE A 74 -5.91 1.12 0.67
C PHE A 74 -5.22 1.68 1.93
N GLY A 75 -5.96 2.56 2.62
CA GLY A 75 -5.42 3.46 3.63
C GLY A 75 -4.88 2.73 4.86
N GLY A 76 -3.67 3.07 5.31
CA GLY A 76 -3.06 2.48 6.50
C GLY A 76 -2.31 1.17 6.24
N SER A 77 -2.41 0.58 5.05
CA SER A 77 -1.76 -0.70 4.74
C SER A 77 -0.25 -0.67 4.91
N THR A 78 0.27 -1.80 5.36
CA THR A 78 1.69 -2.16 5.40
C THR A 78 2.07 -2.96 4.16
N LEU A 79 3.36 -3.23 3.97
CA LEU A 79 3.84 -4.14 2.91
C LEU A 79 3.30 -5.56 3.09
N LEU A 80 3.11 -6.02 4.33
CA LEU A 80 2.50 -7.32 4.61
C LEU A 80 1.03 -7.37 4.16
N ASP A 81 0.30 -6.27 4.31
CA ASP A 81 -1.09 -6.20 3.88
C ASP A 81 -1.20 -6.18 2.35
N VAL A 82 -0.33 -5.42 1.68
CA VAL A 82 -0.27 -5.43 0.20
C VAL A 82 0.06 -6.84 -0.32
N THR A 83 1.02 -7.53 0.30
CA THR A 83 1.35 -8.93 -0.05
C THR A 83 0.16 -9.87 0.20
N ARG A 84 -0.52 -9.74 1.34
CA ARG A 84 -1.71 -10.56 1.65
C ARG A 84 -2.79 -10.49 0.57
N TYR A 85 -2.98 -9.31 0.00
CA TYR A 85 -4.05 -9.04 -0.96
C TYR A 85 -3.57 -8.88 -2.40
N GLU A 86 -2.32 -9.22 -2.72
CA GLU A 86 -1.77 -9.07 -4.08
C GLU A 86 -2.61 -9.78 -5.15
N SER A 87 -3.22 -10.92 -4.79
CA SER A 87 -4.13 -11.66 -5.67
C SER A 87 -5.45 -10.94 -5.96
N ASP A 88 -5.81 -9.95 -5.14
CA ASP A 88 -7.01 -9.15 -5.31
C ASP A 88 -6.69 -7.77 -5.93
N VAL A 89 -5.54 -7.17 -5.55
CA VAL A 89 -5.24 -5.77 -5.90
C VAL A 89 -4.14 -5.60 -6.94
N ILE A 90 -3.43 -6.67 -7.37
CA ILE A 90 -2.36 -6.58 -8.37
C ILE A 90 -2.66 -7.47 -9.58
N PHE A 91 -2.74 -8.78 -9.37
CA PHE A 91 -2.72 -9.73 -10.48
C PHE A 91 -3.96 -9.72 -11.38
N PRO A 92 -5.19 -9.43 -10.90
CA PRO A 92 -6.36 -9.40 -11.78
C PRO A 92 -6.27 -8.33 -12.88
N TYR A 93 -5.53 -7.25 -12.63
CA TYR A 93 -5.41 -6.12 -13.57
C TYR A 93 -4.36 -6.36 -14.67
N GLN A 94 -3.53 -7.39 -14.58
CA GLN A 94 -2.44 -7.67 -15.52
C GLN A 94 -1.76 -6.37 -15.99
N PRO A 95 -1.20 -5.57 -15.05
CA PRO A 95 -0.79 -4.21 -15.33
C PRO A 95 0.38 -4.16 -16.30
N LYS A 96 0.42 -3.14 -17.17
CA LYS A 96 1.63 -2.88 -17.98
C LYS A 96 2.76 -2.30 -17.14
N GLN A 97 2.46 -1.75 -15.97
CA GLN A 97 3.42 -1.20 -15.00
C GLN A 97 2.80 -1.19 -13.60
N VAL A 98 3.60 -1.47 -12.59
CA VAL A 98 3.20 -1.37 -11.17
C VAL A 98 3.96 -0.24 -10.50
N VAL A 99 3.23 0.70 -9.89
CA VAL A 99 3.77 1.79 -9.07
C VAL A 99 3.43 1.51 -7.62
N ILE A 100 4.44 1.39 -6.77
CA ILE A 100 4.29 1.01 -5.36
C ILE A 100 4.65 2.18 -4.46
N TYR A 101 3.76 2.52 -3.52
CA TYR A 101 4.06 3.37 -2.37
C TYR A 101 3.57 2.71 -1.09
N CYS A 102 4.48 2.12 -0.33
CA CYS A 102 4.19 1.43 0.94
C CYS A 102 5.48 1.28 1.77
N GLY A 103 5.34 1.04 3.08
CA GLY A 103 6.45 0.78 4.00
C GLY A 103 6.53 1.75 5.18
N GLU A 104 5.95 2.95 5.07
CA GLU A 104 5.95 3.95 6.13
C GLU A 104 5.09 3.49 7.33
N ASN A 105 3.95 2.85 7.05
CA ASN A 105 3.09 2.30 8.10
C ASN A 105 3.71 1.09 8.79
N ASP A 106 4.55 0.33 8.10
CA ASP A 106 5.30 -0.78 8.70
C ASP A 106 6.11 -0.31 9.91
N ILE A 107 6.76 0.87 9.77
CA ILE A 107 7.57 1.49 10.82
C ILE A 107 6.69 2.17 11.89
N ALA A 108 5.58 2.80 11.45
CA ALA A 108 4.74 3.59 12.33
C ALA A 108 3.90 2.73 13.28
N ASN A 109 3.46 1.55 12.81
CA ASN A 109 2.58 0.67 13.57
C ASN A 109 3.34 -0.21 14.59
N ASP A 110 4.66 -0.38 14.41
CA ASP A 110 5.49 -1.22 15.27
C ASP A 110 6.89 -0.62 15.41
N SER A 111 7.22 -0.23 16.64
CA SER A 111 8.51 0.39 16.97
C SER A 111 9.72 -0.54 16.76
N SER A 112 9.50 -1.86 16.74
CA SER A 112 10.54 -2.85 16.47
C SER A 112 10.91 -2.95 14.98
N VAL A 113 10.06 -2.43 14.08
CA VAL A 113 10.30 -2.49 12.64
C VAL A 113 11.39 -1.50 12.24
N THR A 114 12.50 -2.04 11.77
CA THR A 114 13.66 -1.31 11.24
C THR A 114 13.52 -1.09 9.73
N GLY A 115 14.34 -0.22 9.14
CA GLY A 115 14.43 -0.07 7.69
C GLY A 115 14.86 -1.36 6.98
N LYS A 116 15.64 -2.24 7.65
CA LYS A 116 15.97 -3.57 7.15
C LYS A 116 14.73 -4.45 7.04
N ILE A 117 13.85 -4.47 8.03
CA ILE A 117 12.61 -5.25 8.01
C ILE A 117 11.69 -4.76 6.90
N VAL A 118 11.53 -3.43 6.74
CA VAL A 118 10.76 -2.85 5.62
C VAL A 118 11.33 -3.32 4.27
N PHE A 119 12.63 -3.29 4.12
CA PHE A 119 13.28 -3.77 2.90
C PHE A 119 13.02 -5.26 2.64
N GLU A 120 13.08 -6.14 3.64
CA GLU A 120 12.81 -7.58 3.43
C GLU A 120 11.32 -7.82 3.05
N ARG A 121 10.39 -7.09 3.66
CA ARG A 121 8.96 -7.14 3.29
C ARG A 121 8.74 -6.66 1.84
N PHE A 122 9.37 -5.55 1.45
CA PHE A 122 9.32 -5.07 0.07
C PHE A 122 9.93 -6.08 -0.91
N LYS A 123 11.06 -6.69 -0.56
CA LYS A 123 11.71 -7.70 -1.39
C LYS A 123 10.83 -8.93 -1.60
N HIS A 124 10.06 -9.33 -0.57
CA HIS A 124 9.07 -10.41 -0.69
C HIS A 124 7.98 -10.05 -1.70
N LEU A 125 7.28 -8.95 -1.50
CA LEU A 125 6.26 -8.46 -2.45
C LEU A 125 6.82 -8.33 -3.88
N PHE A 126 8.02 -7.78 -4.03
CA PHE A 126 8.68 -7.66 -5.33
C PHE A 126 8.93 -9.02 -5.97
N THR A 127 9.35 -10.02 -5.19
CA THR A 127 9.59 -11.39 -5.68
C THR A 127 8.30 -12.04 -6.15
N ASP A 128 7.20 -11.86 -5.42
CA ASP A 128 5.89 -12.40 -5.78
C ASP A 128 5.37 -11.74 -7.07
N ILE A 129 5.49 -10.42 -7.19
CA ILE A 129 5.17 -9.72 -8.44
C ILE A 129 6.01 -10.27 -9.59
N ARG A 130 7.32 -10.48 -9.41
CA ARG A 130 8.20 -11.02 -10.46
C ARG A 130 7.91 -12.47 -10.82
N SER A 131 7.42 -13.28 -9.89
CA SER A 131 7.05 -14.67 -10.15
C SER A 131 5.81 -14.76 -11.07
N LYS A 132 4.84 -13.89 -10.90
CA LYS A 132 3.58 -13.86 -11.67
C LYS A 132 3.65 -12.96 -12.90
N LEU A 133 4.40 -11.86 -12.81
CA LEU A 133 4.55 -10.84 -13.85
C LEU A 133 6.05 -10.59 -14.12
N PRO A 134 6.77 -11.53 -14.74
CA PRO A 134 8.24 -11.54 -14.76
C PRO A 134 8.87 -10.34 -15.47
N ARG A 135 8.18 -9.70 -16.40
CA ARG A 135 8.69 -8.57 -17.18
C ARG A 135 8.04 -7.22 -16.84
N VAL A 136 7.04 -7.18 -15.94
CA VAL A 136 6.33 -5.94 -15.62
C VAL A 136 7.30 -4.89 -15.06
N PRO A 137 7.34 -3.66 -15.57
CA PRO A 137 8.08 -2.58 -14.96
C PRO A 137 7.52 -2.25 -13.58
N VAL A 138 8.43 -2.09 -12.60
CA VAL A 138 8.09 -1.74 -11.21
C VAL A 138 8.73 -0.41 -10.86
N VAL A 139 7.92 0.55 -10.46
CA VAL A 139 8.34 1.84 -9.91
C VAL A 139 8.04 1.83 -8.42
N TYR A 140 9.03 2.15 -7.61
CA TYR A 140 8.84 2.35 -6.18
C TYR A 140 9.07 3.81 -5.84
N ILE A 141 8.05 4.46 -5.30
CA ILE A 141 8.16 5.81 -4.75
C ILE A 141 8.73 5.67 -3.33
N SER A 142 9.81 6.39 -3.04
CA SER A 142 10.41 6.36 -1.71
C SER A 142 9.39 6.74 -0.64
N MET A 143 9.47 6.12 0.52
CA MET A 143 8.78 6.62 1.69
C MET A 143 9.13 8.09 1.88
N LYS A 144 8.11 8.95 2.02
CA LYS A 144 8.27 10.40 2.07
C LYS A 144 8.69 10.91 3.45
N PRO A 145 9.33 12.06 3.57
CA PRO A 145 9.42 12.76 4.84
C PRO A 145 8.04 13.35 5.16
N SER A 146 7.60 13.25 6.39
CA SER A 146 6.38 13.93 6.85
C SER A 146 6.59 14.50 8.25
N PRO A 147 6.00 15.67 8.58
CA PRO A 147 6.23 16.32 9.87
C PRO A 147 5.81 15.43 11.06
N SER A 148 4.66 14.77 10.98
CA SER A 148 4.15 13.90 12.05
C SER A 148 5.01 12.64 12.29
N ARG A 149 5.78 12.22 11.29
CA ARG A 149 6.62 11.02 11.34
C ARG A 149 8.12 11.31 11.25
N TRP A 150 8.52 12.58 11.39
CA TRP A 150 9.92 12.98 11.29
C TRP A 150 10.86 12.29 12.28
N HIS A 151 10.33 11.95 13.47
CA HIS A 151 11.06 11.18 14.46
C HIS A 151 11.49 9.78 13.98
N MET A 152 10.86 9.24 12.94
CA MET A 152 11.19 7.94 12.34
C MET A 152 12.19 8.04 11.17
N ARG A 153 12.66 9.25 10.82
CA ARG A 153 13.45 9.51 9.60
C ARG A 153 14.63 8.57 9.39
N SER A 154 15.31 8.18 10.46
CA SER A 154 16.47 7.27 10.38
C SER A 154 16.07 5.90 9.83
N ARG A 155 14.99 5.31 10.34
CA ARG A 155 14.47 4.01 9.88
C ARG A 155 13.90 4.09 8.48
N VAL A 156 13.21 5.19 8.16
CA VAL A 156 12.65 5.47 6.83
C VAL A 156 13.78 5.60 5.79
N THR A 157 14.81 6.39 6.08
CA THR A 157 15.95 6.56 5.16
C THR A 157 16.76 5.28 5.01
N GLU A 158 16.93 4.49 6.07
CA GLU A 158 17.54 3.16 5.97
C GLU A 158 16.76 2.27 4.99
N GLY A 159 15.43 2.16 5.16
CA GLY A 159 14.57 1.38 4.27
C GLY A 159 14.66 1.84 2.82
N ASN A 160 14.52 3.15 2.58
CA ASN A 160 14.64 3.76 1.27
C ASN A 160 15.99 3.44 0.60
N ASN A 161 17.09 3.57 1.32
CA ASN A 161 18.43 3.30 0.79
C ASN A 161 18.63 1.82 0.41
N ARG A 162 18.11 0.90 1.24
CA ARG A 162 18.18 -0.55 0.97
C ARG A 162 17.35 -0.92 -0.26
N ILE A 163 16.11 -0.40 -0.38
CA ILE A 163 15.23 -0.63 -1.53
C ILE A 163 15.87 -0.04 -2.80
N LYS A 164 16.37 1.19 -2.74
CA LYS A 164 17.07 1.83 -3.87
C LYS A 164 18.24 0.99 -4.36
N LYS A 165 19.11 0.53 -3.43
CA LYS A 165 20.27 -0.30 -3.75
C LYS A 165 19.87 -1.64 -4.37
N PHE A 166 18.78 -2.24 -3.91
CA PHE A 166 18.25 -3.48 -4.45
C PHE A 166 17.70 -3.28 -5.85
N LEU A 167 16.82 -2.29 -6.06
CA LEU A 167 16.19 -2.03 -7.36
C LEU A 167 17.23 -1.65 -8.43
N LYS A 168 18.30 -0.92 -8.08
CA LYS A 168 19.38 -0.58 -9.02
C LYS A 168 19.99 -1.83 -9.70
N LYS A 169 19.86 -3.01 -9.06
CA LYS A 169 20.40 -4.29 -9.56
C LYS A 169 19.35 -5.13 -10.29
N LYS A 170 18.11 -4.63 -10.43
CA LYS A 170 17.00 -5.35 -11.06
C LYS A 170 16.63 -4.72 -12.40
N ARG A 171 16.23 -5.57 -13.36
CA ARG A 171 15.76 -5.08 -14.67
C ARG A 171 14.34 -4.52 -14.54
N ASN A 172 14.01 -3.56 -15.38
CA ASN A 172 12.68 -2.94 -15.46
C ASN A 172 12.22 -2.41 -14.09
N THR A 173 13.09 -1.69 -13.39
CA THR A 173 12.78 -1.09 -12.11
C THR A 173 13.25 0.35 -12.03
N VAL A 174 12.47 1.17 -11.33
CA VAL A 174 12.79 2.56 -11.02
C VAL A 174 12.55 2.82 -9.54
N PHE A 175 13.45 3.56 -8.90
CA PHE A 175 13.25 4.12 -7.56
C PHE A 175 13.12 5.63 -7.71
N VAL A 176 11.91 6.15 -7.51
CA VAL A 176 11.62 7.58 -7.52
C VAL A 176 11.80 8.14 -6.12
N SER A 177 12.81 8.99 -5.94
CA SER A 177 13.06 9.64 -4.65
C SER A 177 12.28 10.95 -4.55
N VAL A 178 11.36 11.03 -3.60
CA VAL A 178 10.61 12.26 -3.29
C VAL A 178 11.20 13.01 -2.10
N TRP A 179 12.22 12.46 -1.45
CA TRP A 179 12.72 12.91 -0.16
C TRP A 179 13.17 14.36 -0.17
N LYS A 180 14.13 14.69 -1.04
CA LYS A 180 14.72 16.04 -1.08
C LYS A 180 13.73 17.11 -1.49
N ASP A 181 12.86 16.81 -2.46
CA ASP A 181 11.88 17.75 -2.99
C ASP A 181 10.73 18.05 -2.02
N MET A 182 10.61 17.28 -0.95
CA MET A 182 9.62 17.47 0.11
C MET A 182 10.21 18.04 1.41
N LEU A 183 11.49 18.46 1.39
CA LEU A 183 12.13 19.16 2.51
C LEU A 183 12.11 20.68 2.28
N GLY A 184 11.96 21.43 3.36
CA GLY A 184 12.16 22.87 3.40
C GLY A 184 13.64 23.26 3.41
N ALA A 185 13.91 24.55 3.40
CA ALA A 185 15.27 25.11 3.45
C ALA A 185 16.01 24.76 4.77
N ASP A 186 15.27 24.48 5.83
CA ASP A 186 15.77 24.04 7.13
C ASP A 186 16.16 22.55 7.17
N GLY A 187 15.91 21.82 6.08
CA GLY A 187 16.15 20.38 5.98
C GLY A 187 15.10 19.51 6.67
N GLU A 188 14.01 20.10 7.16
CA GLU A 188 12.85 19.40 7.72
C GLU A 188 11.74 19.26 6.67
N PRO A 189 10.72 18.38 6.92
CA PRO A 189 9.59 18.27 6.00
C PRO A 189 8.84 19.60 5.84
N ALA A 190 8.71 20.06 4.60
CA ALA A 190 8.02 21.29 4.24
C ALA A 190 6.53 21.20 4.59
N LYS A 191 6.12 21.89 5.65
CA LYS A 191 4.79 21.76 6.29
C LYS A 191 3.65 22.12 5.33
N GLU A 192 3.88 23.04 4.42
CA GLU A 192 2.94 23.52 3.40
C GLU A 192 2.57 22.47 2.34
N LEU A 193 3.25 21.33 2.32
CA LEU A 193 2.94 20.21 1.43
C LEU A 193 1.90 19.24 2.00
N PHE A 194 1.49 19.45 3.25
CA PHE A 194 0.65 18.50 4.00
C PHE A 194 -0.65 19.17 4.45
N VAL A 195 -1.67 18.34 4.67
CA VAL A 195 -2.90 18.77 5.34
C VAL A 195 -2.69 18.84 6.86
N GLU A 196 -3.73 19.16 7.62
CA GLU A 196 -3.67 19.39 9.07
C GLU A 196 -3.05 18.25 9.88
N ASP A 197 -3.21 17.00 9.43
CA ASP A 197 -2.65 15.82 10.10
C ASP A 197 -1.12 15.70 9.96
N ARG A 198 -0.51 16.58 9.17
CA ARG A 198 0.94 16.65 8.92
C ARG A 198 1.54 15.33 8.40
N LEU A 199 0.70 14.49 7.82
CA LEU A 199 1.04 13.18 7.26
C LEU A 199 0.64 13.08 5.78
N HIS A 200 -0.61 13.40 5.49
CA HIS A 200 -1.15 13.29 4.14
C HIS A 200 -0.89 14.57 3.36
N MET A 201 -0.57 14.38 2.09
CA MET A 201 -0.26 15.49 1.20
C MET A 201 -1.53 16.25 0.79
N ASN A 202 -1.36 17.54 0.59
CA ASN A 202 -2.30 18.38 -0.16
C ASN A 202 -1.92 18.42 -1.66
N ALA A 203 -2.61 19.22 -2.44
CA ALA A 203 -2.36 19.35 -3.89
C ALA A 203 -0.89 19.72 -4.22
N ASN A 204 -0.25 20.58 -3.42
CA ASN A 204 1.15 20.96 -3.64
C ASN A 204 2.10 19.76 -3.45
N GLY A 205 1.85 18.91 -2.44
CA GLY A 205 2.61 17.70 -2.22
C GLY A 205 2.43 16.69 -3.37
N TYR A 206 1.21 16.52 -3.87
CA TYR A 206 0.94 15.67 -5.04
C TYR A 206 1.53 16.23 -6.34
N ALA A 207 1.59 17.55 -6.52
CA ALA A 207 2.24 18.17 -7.67
C ALA A 207 3.76 17.85 -7.73
N ILE A 208 4.42 17.78 -6.57
CA ILE A 208 5.82 17.31 -6.50
C ILE A 208 5.91 15.85 -6.97
N TRP A 209 5.02 14.99 -6.48
CA TRP A 209 5.00 13.59 -6.88
C TRP A 209 4.70 13.43 -8.38
N GLN A 210 3.76 14.19 -8.92
CA GLN A 210 3.48 14.22 -10.35
C GLN A 210 4.75 14.49 -11.16
N ARG A 211 5.40 15.62 -10.89
CA ARG A 211 6.62 16.05 -11.60
C ARG A 211 7.73 15.00 -11.56
N LEU A 212 7.92 14.34 -10.40
CA LEU A 212 8.98 13.34 -10.21
C LEU A 212 8.64 11.98 -10.81
N LEU A 213 7.37 11.62 -10.86
CA LEU A 213 6.90 10.30 -11.29
C LEU A 213 6.63 10.23 -12.79
N GLU A 214 6.08 11.29 -13.38
CA GLU A 214 5.63 11.32 -14.79
C GLU A 214 6.67 10.83 -15.80
N PRO A 215 7.97 11.17 -15.71
CA PRO A 215 8.99 10.70 -16.64
C PRO A 215 9.17 9.17 -16.67
N TYR A 216 8.68 8.47 -15.68
CA TYR A 216 8.83 7.03 -15.52
C TYR A 216 7.53 6.25 -15.78
N LEU A 217 6.42 6.93 -16.04
CA LEU A 217 5.16 6.28 -16.38
C LEU A 217 5.13 5.89 -17.86
N LEU A 218 4.68 4.66 -18.12
CA LEU A 218 4.48 4.18 -19.49
C LEU A 218 3.25 4.83 -20.12
N LYS A 219 3.37 5.18 -21.41
CA LYS A 219 2.25 5.68 -22.22
C LYS A 219 1.26 4.57 -22.55
#